data_2c4835182cfcf22706154e0ed3633a2e
#
_entry.id   2c4835182cfcf22706154e0ed3633a2e
#
_cell.length_a   1.000
_cell.length_b   1.000
_cell.length_c   1.000
_cell.angle_alpha   90.00
_cell.angle_beta   90.00
_cell.angle_gamma   90.00
#
_symmetry.space_group_name_H-M   'P 1'
#
loop_
_entity.id
_entity.type
_entity.pdbx_description
1 polymer ?
#
loop_
_entity_poly.entity_id
_entity_poly.type
_entity_poly.pdbx_seq_one_letter_code
_entity_poly.pdbx_strand_id
1 'polypeptide(L)'
;MKCGEFDKRNLDYSNTFSSKEYFRRLILGKEYAKQPSVNRQGKGKIIFDVGAHRGESATFFHKLFPDANIYSFEPNYSAAKDIIDSEIPNVMVHEIALSNYDGSAKFNIQDISHLSSLHNINQDSSHSLGYAERERHTSIDVEVARGDTFMKKHKISEIDLLKIDVQANEVETIQGFSSVLNKIRAVFVEVSMYDFYNSRSSIRLIEESLPNFELFDIYEISKNPKTLGTDWATMVYTNQFS
;
A
#
# COMPACT_ATOMS: atom_id res chain seq x y z
N MET A 1 16.59 35.01 -20.11
CA MET A 1 16.57 33.62 -20.57
C MET A 1 15.13 33.22 -20.68
N LYS A 2 14.63 32.96 -21.86
CA LYS A 2 13.26 32.43 -22.03
C LYS A 2 13.28 30.99 -21.58
N CYS A 3 12.44 30.62 -20.60
CA CYS A 3 12.18 29.25 -20.19
C CYS A 3 11.66 28.53 -21.43
N GLY A 4 12.35 27.49 -21.90
CA GLY A 4 11.94 26.74 -23.08
C GLY A 4 10.55 26.16 -22.84
N GLU A 5 9.67 26.35 -23.80
CA GLU A 5 8.39 25.68 -23.86
C GLU A 5 8.67 24.19 -23.84
N PHE A 6 8.24 23.53 -22.78
CA PHE A 6 8.19 22.05 -22.72
C PHE A 6 7.25 21.61 -23.85
N ASP A 7 7.78 20.99 -24.88
CA ASP A 7 7.01 20.52 -26.03
C ASP A 7 6.11 19.34 -25.57
N LYS A 8 4.85 19.67 -25.22
CA LYS A 8 3.82 18.68 -24.83
C LYS A 8 3.46 17.69 -25.96
N ARG A 9 4.01 17.86 -27.16
CA ARG A 9 3.59 17.09 -28.36
C ARG A 9 4.20 15.70 -28.47
N ASN A 10 5.20 15.35 -27.63
CA ASN A 10 5.87 14.04 -27.70
C ASN A 10 5.70 13.15 -26.47
N LEU A 11 4.89 13.55 -25.51
CA LEU A 11 4.45 12.65 -24.46
C LEU A 11 3.13 12.01 -24.91
N ASP A 12 3.22 11.15 -25.90
CA ASP A 12 2.12 10.26 -26.26
C ASP A 12 1.98 9.20 -25.16
N TYR A 13 1.22 9.54 -24.11
CA TYR A 13 0.84 8.60 -23.05
C TYR A 13 -0.12 7.50 -23.55
N SER A 14 -0.48 7.48 -24.85
CA SER A 14 -1.27 6.42 -25.46
C SER A 14 -0.50 5.08 -25.51
N ASN A 15 0.82 5.11 -25.36
CA ASN A 15 1.69 3.95 -25.18
C ASN A 15 1.95 3.60 -23.71
N THR A 16 1.32 4.27 -22.75
CA THR A 16 1.33 3.78 -21.37
C THR A 16 0.65 2.43 -21.37
N PHE A 17 1.37 1.41 -20.93
CA PHE A 17 0.79 0.10 -20.68
C PHE A 17 -0.49 0.31 -19.88
N SER A 18 -1.57 -0.38 -20.24
CA SER A 18 -2.76 -0.34 -19.41
C SER A 18 -2.35 -0.70 -17.98
N SER A 19 -3.02 -0.15 -16.96
CA SER A 19 -2.75 -0.47 -15.56
C SER A 19 -2.63 -2.00 -15.36
N LYS A 20 -3.43 -2.76 -16.09
CA LYS A 20 -3.39 -4.22 -16.13
C LYS A 20 -2.04 -4.78 -16.57
N GLU A 21 -1.44 -4.23 -17.63
CA GLU A 21 -0.14 -4.68 -18.13
C GLU A 21 0.99 -4.29 -17.19
N TYR A 22 0.93 -3.10 -16.61
CA TYR A 22 1.87 -2.62 -15.60
C TYR A 22 1.95 -3.57 -14.40
N PHE A 23 0.82 -3.85 -13.76
CA PHE A 23 0.77 -4.74 -12.60
C PHE A 23 1.12 -6.20 -12.96
N ARG A 24 0.78 -6.65 -14.17
CA ARG A 24 1.20 -7.98 -14.63
C ARG A 24 2.71 -8.09 -14.71
N ARG A 25 3.40 -7.11 -15.25
CA ARG A 25 4.87 -7.10 -15.30
C ARG A 25 5.47 -7.05 -13.91
N LEU A 26 4.91 -6.25 -13.02
CA LEU A 26 5.35 -6.13 -11.65
C LEU A 26 5.23 -7.46 -10.89
N ILE A 27 4.06 -8.09 -10.92
CA ILE A 27 3.75 -9.32 -10.16
C ILE A 27 4.38 -10.56 -10.81
N LEU A 28 4.39 -10.65 -12.12
CA LEU A 28 4.94 -11.81 -12.84
C LEU A 28 6.45 -11.70 -13.07
N GLY A 29 7.04 -10.50 -12.99
CA GLY A 29 8.48 -10.29 -13.08
C GLY A 29 9.13 -10.94 -14.30
N LYS A 30 10.26 -11.61 -14.10
CA LYS A 30 11.02 -12.29 -15.17
C LYS A 30 10.25 -13.41 -15.89
N GLU A 31 9.27 -14.00 -15.23
CA GLU A 31 8.41 -15.04 -15.83
C GLU A 31 7.54 -14.46 -16.96
N TYR A 32 7.08 -13.22 -16.80
CA TYR A 32 6.31 -12.54 -17.83
C TYR A 32 7.13 -12.34 -19.12
N ALA A 33 8.40 -12.00 -19.00
CA ALA A 33 9.28 -11.80 -20.15
C ALA A 33 9.56 -13.10 -20.92
N LYS A 34 9.55 -14.25 -20.22
CA LYS A 34 9.83 -15.56 -20.81
C LYS A 34 8.60 -16.21 -21.47
N GLN A 35 7.42 -16.00 -20.92
CA GLN A 35 6.18 -16.62 -21.38
C GLN A 35 4.97 -15.68 -21.22
N PRO A 36 4.78 -14.71 -22.13
CA PRO A 36 3.68 -13.74 -22.04
C PRO A 36 2.28 -14.35 -22.06
N SER A 37 2.15 -15.63 -22.49
CA SER A 37 0.88 -16.34 -22.62
C SER A 37 0.53 -17.26 -21.45
N VAL A 38 1.49 -17.59 -20.59
CA VAL A 38 1.31 -18.54 -19.49
C VAL A 38 1.07 -17.78 -18.19
N ASN A 39 0.02 -18.17 -17.48
CA ASN A 39 -0.39 -17.66 -16.16
C ASN A 39 -0.77 -16.17 -16.08
N ARG A 40 -1.53 -15.69 -17.07
CA ARG A 40 -2.08 -14.32 -17.08
C ARG A 40 -3.13 -14.07 -15.99
N GLN A 41 -3.61 -15.11 -15.32
CA GLN A 41 -4.71 -15.04 -14.35
C GLN A 41 -4.23 -14.91 -12.91
N GLY A 42 -2.91 -14.99 -12.65
CA GLY A 42 -2.34 -14.84 -11.32
C GLY A 42 -2.46 -16.09 -10.44
N LYS A 43 -2.65 -17.28 -11.04
CA LYS A 43 -2.76 -18.53 -10.28
C LYS A 43 -1.54 -18.78 -9.41
N GLY A 44 -1.76 -19.02 -8.13
CA GLY A 44 -0.72 -19.21 -7.13
C GLY A 44 0.01 -17.94 -6.70
N LYS A 45 -0.39 -16.76 -7.21
CA LYS A 45 0.14 -15.48 -6.77
C LYS A 45 -0.48 -15.05 -5.45
N ILE A 46 0.33 -14.40 -4.62
CA ILE A 46 -0.08 -13.93 -3.30
C ILE A 46 0.07 -12.41 -3.24
N ILE A 47 -1.01 -11.75 -2.91
CA ILE A 47 -1.09 -10.31 -2.74
C ILE A 47 -1.47 -10.02 -1.29
N PHE A 48 -0.70 -9.17 -0.62
CA PHE A 48 -1.08 -8.58 0.65
C PHE A 48 -1.55 -7.16 0.42
N ASP A 49 -2.77 -6.87 0.85
CA ASP A 49 -3.40 -5.54 0.80
C ASP A 49 -3.54 -5.02 2.23
N VAL A 50 -2.53 -4.27 2.68
CA VAL A 50 -2.45 -3.75 4.05
C VAL A 50 -3.02 -2.34 4.09
N GLY A 51 -4.02 -2.13 4.94
CA GLY A 51 -4.91 -0.97 4.91
C GLY A 51 -5.92 -1.11 3.75
N ALA A 52 -6.72 -2.19 3.80
CA ALA A 52 -7.61 -2.54 2.71
C ALA A 52 -8.90 -1.67 2.65
N HIS A 53 -9.16 -0.91 3.71
CA HIS A 53 -10.33 -0.04 3.87
C HIS A 53 -11.63 -0.78 3.52
N ARG A 54 -12.36 -0.36 2.49
CA ARG A 54 -13.62 -0.99 2.03
C ARG A 54 -13.43 -1.94 0.85
N GLY A 55 -12.18 -2.29 0.50
CA GLY A 55 -11.84 -3.28 -0.50
C GLY A 55 -11.68 -2.75 -1.92
N GLU A 56 -11.44 -1.46 -2.08
CA GLU A 56 -11.17 -0.84 -3.38
C GLU A 56 -9.97 -1.50 -4.05
N SER A 57 -8.84 -1.63 -3.33
CA SER A 57 -7.63 -2.29 -3.82
C SER A 57 -7.85 -3.78 -4.05
N ALA A 58 -8.54 -4.48 -3.12
CA ALA A 58 -8.86 -5.90 -3.28
C ALA A 58 -9.68 -6.15 -4.54
N THR A 59 -10.71 -5.32 -4.78
CA THR A 59 -11.54 -5.36 -5.99
C THR A 59 -10.70 -5.14 -7.25
N PHE A 60 -9.80 -4.16 -7.21
CA PHE A 60 -8.91 -3.85 -8.33
C PHE A 60 -7.97 -5.02 -8.63
N PHE A 61 -7.29 -5.56 -7.63
CA PHE A 61 -6.36 -6.68 -7.82
C PHE A 61 -7.08 -7.96 -8.24
N HIS A 62 -8.27 -8.25 -7.70
CA HIS A 62 -9.06 -9.40 -8.16
C HIS A 62 -9.43 -9.30 -9.66
N LYS A 63 -9.84 -8.11 -10.13
CA LYS A 63 -10.10 -7.88 -11.56
C LYS A 63 -8.87 -8.09 -12.45
N LEU A 64 -7.69 -7.74 -11.93
CA LEU A 64 -6.43 -7.93 -12.67
C LEU A 64 -5.95 -9.38 -12.64
N PHE A 65 -6.09 -10.05 -11.51
CA PHE A 65 -5.56 -11.37 -11.19
C PHE A 65 -6.64 -12.24 -10.54
N PRO A 66 -7.64 -12.72 -11.29
CA PRO A 66 -8.78 -13.45 -10.71
C PRO A 66 -8.42 -14.70 -9.90
N ASP A 67 -7.28 -15.32 -10.21
CA ASP A 67 -6.80 -16.54 -9.54
C ASP A 67 -5.72 -16.28 -8.47
N ALA A 68 -5.43 -15.02 -8.15
CA ALA A 68 -4.53 -14.68 -7.05
C ALA A 68 -5.24 -14.81 -5.70
N ASN A 69 -4.50 -15.21 -4.67
CA ASN A 69 -4.96 -15.14 -3.29
C ASN A 69 -4.63 -13.75 -2.73
N ILE A 70 -5.64 -13.03 -2.32
CA ILE A 70 -5.51 -11.67 -1.76
C ILE A 70 -5.79 -11.73 -0.27
N TYR A 71 -4.82 -11.35 0.53
CA TYR A 71 -4.95 -11.21 1.99
C TYR A 71 -5.14 -9.73 2.30
N SER A 72 -6.35 -9.35 2.69
CA SER A 72 -6.72 -7.96 3.03
C SER A 72 -6.69 -7.77 4.53
N PHE A 73 -5.92 -6.79 4.99
CA PHE A 73 -5.76 -6.45 6.41
C PHE A 73 -6.40 -5.10 6.66
N GLU A 74 -7.44 -5.09 7.50
CA GLU A 74 -8.19 -3.89 7.86
C GLU A 74 -8.65 -3.97 9.32
N PRO A 75 -8.07 -3.16 10.23
CA PRO A 75 -8.41 -3.24 11.65
C PRO A 75 -9.78 -2.64 12.00
N ASN A 76 -10.35 -1.78 11.14
CA ASN A 76 -11.68 -1.24 11.35
C ASN A 76 -12.73 -2.28 10.95
N TYR A 77 -13.40 -2.88 11.94
CA TYR A 77 -14.43 -3.89 11.73
C TYR A 77 -15.50 -3.48 10.71
N SER A 78 -15.97 -2.22 10.75
CA SER A 78 -17.00 -1.76 9.81
C SER A 78 -16.50 -1.76 8.37
N ALA A 79 -15.25 -1.34 8.13
CA ALA A 79 -14.64 -1.35 6.81
C ALA A 79 -14.32 -2.78 6.36
N ALA A 80 -13.76 -3.61 7.25
CA ALA A 80 -13.50 -5.03 6.97
C ALA A 80 -14.78 -5.78 6.60
N LYS A 81 -15.89 -5.47 7.29
CA LYS A 81 -17.21 -6.05 6.99
C LYS A 81 -17.68 -5.71 5.58
N ASP A 82 -17.45 -4.50 5.08
CA ASP A 82 -17.81 -4.13 3.71
C ASP A 82 -17.06 -5.01 2.68
N ILE A 83 -15.79 -5.36 2.96
CA ILE A 83 -15.03 -6.28 2.08
C ILE A 83 -15.63 -7.70 2.14
N ILE A 84 -15.93 -8.19 3.35
CA ILE A 84 -16.54 -9.52 3.54
C ILE A 84 -17.88 -9.60 2.82
N ASP A 85 -18.75 -8.61 3.01
CA ASP A 85 -20.08 -8.55 2.40
C ASP A 85 -20.02 -8.42 0.85
N SER A 86 -18.90 -7.96 0.31
CA SER A 86 -18.69 -7.88 -1.15
C SER A 86 -18.42 -9.22 -1.81
N GLU A 87 -18.17 -10.28 -1.05
CA GLU A 87 -17.94 -11.66 -1.49
C GLU A 87 -16.95 -11.79 -2.68
N ILE A 88 -15.88 -10.97 -2.67
CA ILE A 88 -14.87 -10.98 -3.73
C ILE A 88 -14.14 -12.34 -3.68
N PRO A 89 -14.13 -13.12 -4.79
CA PRO A 89 -13.48 -14.44 -4.78
C PRO A 89 -11.99 -14.35 -4.49
N ASN A 90 -11.46 -15.32 -3.72
CA ASN A 90 -10.05 -15.43 -3.35
C ASN A 90 -9.51 -14.25 -2.52
N VAL A 91 -10.40 -13.47 -1.88
CA VAL A 91 -10.04 -12.43 -0.91
C VAL A 91 -10.29 -12.97 0.50
N MET A 92 -9.26 -12.95 1.33
CA MET A 92 -9.31 -13.35 2.74
C MET A 92 -9.11 -12.10 3.60
N VAL A 93 -10.14 -11.74 4.36
CA VAL A 93 -10.12 -10.53 5.20
C VAL A 93 -9.65 -10.87 6.60
N HIS A 94 -8.73 -10.06 7.12
CA HIS A 94 -8.18 -10.15 8.47
C HIS A 94 -8.39 -8.82 9.19
N GLU A 95 -9.16 -8.86 10.27
CA GLU A 95 -9.51 -7.70 11.10
C GLU A 95 -8.36 -7.36 12.09
N ILE A 96 -7.16 -7.16 11.54
CA ILE A 96 -5.95 -6.85 12.29
C ILE A 96 -5.16 -5.73 11.60
N ALA A 97 -4.39 -4.99 12.37
CA ALA A 97 -3.35 -4.12 11.84
C ALA A 97 -2.03 -4.88 11.66
N LEU A 98 -1.24 -4.55 10.64
CA LEU A 98 0.14 -5.02 10.55
C LEU A 98 1.11 -3.92 11.00
N SER A 99 2.11 -4.31 11.81
CA SER A 99 3.14 -3.41 12.32
C SER A 99 4.41 -4.19 12.65
N ASN A 100 5.35 -3.59 13.38
CA ASN A 100 6.64 -4.19 13.75
C ASN A 100 6.62 -5.01 15.04
N TYR A 101 5.45 -5.25 15.64
CA TYR A 101 5.26 -6.06 16.85
C TYR A 101 3.96 -6.86 16.78
N ASP A 102 3.88 -7.90 17.62
CA ASP A 102 2.65 -8.66 17.85
C ASP A 102 2.01 -8.20 19.16
N GLY A 103 0.68 -7.97 19.19
CA GLY A 103 -0.02 -7.52 20.39
C GLY A 103 -1.33 -6.81 20.10
N SER A 104 -1.57 -5.68 20.77
CA SER A 104 -2.74 -4.83 20.55
C SER A 104 -2.35 -3.36 20.58
N ALA A 105 -3.16 -2.53 19.93
CA ALA A 105 -2.99 -1.09 19.89
C ALA A 105 -4.33 -0.36 19.89
N LYS A 106 -4.29 0.94 20.20
CA LYS A 106 -5.39 1.84 19.89
C LYS A 106 -5.36 2.19 18.41
N PHE A 107 -6.50 2.06 17.74
CA PHE A 107 -6.71 2.46 16.36
C PHE A 107 -7.73 3.58 16.33
N ASN A 108 -7.39 4.69 15.67
CA ASN A 108 -8.20 5.89 15.61
C ASN A 108 -9.03 5.87 14.33
N ILE A 109 -10.33 5.63 14.46
CA ILE A 109 -11.29 5.71 13.37
C ILE A 109 -11.68 7.17 13.20
N GLN A 110 -11.36 7.75 12.07
CA GLN A 110 -11.69 9.14 11.74
C GLN A 110 -13.07 9.24 11.09
N ASP A 111 -13.72 10.41 11.17
CA ASP A 111 -15.00 10.69 10.47
C ASP A 111 -14.80 10.50 8.95
N ILE A 112 -13.65 10.91 8.43
CA ILE A 112 -13.19 10.57 7.08
C ILE A 112 -12.44 9.23 7.18
N SER A 113 -13.14 8.13 6.96
CA SER A 113 -12.69 6.78 7.31
C SER A 113 -11.34 6.34 6.70
N HIS A 114 -10.99 6.84 5.51
CA HIS A 114 -9.69 6.53 4.88
C HIS A 114 -8.50 7.22 5.56
N LEU A 115 -8.73 8.15 6.49
CA LEU A 115 -7.69 8.77 7.33
C LEU A 115 -7.50 8.03 8.66
N SER A 116 -8.16 6.90 8.86
CA SER A 116 -8.05 6.11 10.09
C SER A 116 -6.66 5.48 10.22
N SER A 117 -6.06 5.53 11.43
CA SER A 117 -4.66 5.18 11.65
C SER A 117 -4.39 4.70 13.07
N LEU A 118 -3.25 4.01 13.25
CA LEU A 118 -2.65 3.78 14.57
C LEU A 118 -2.08 5.08 15.17
N HIS A 119 -1.89 6.12 14.38
CA HIS A 119 -1.35 7.41 14.79
C HIS A 119 -2.43 8.48 14.86
N ASN A 120 -2.21 9.47 15.73
CA ASN A 120 -3.06 10.65 15.80
C ASN A 120 -2.72 11.62 14.68
N ILE A 121 -3.73 12.33 14.18
CA ILE A 121 -3.53 13.46 13.27
C ILE A 121 -2.74 14.55 14.00
N ASN A 122 -1.74 15.10 13.33
CA ASN A 122 -0.91 16.18 13.84
C ASN A 122 -1.66 17.52 13.74
N GLN A 123 -2.16 18.00 14.87
CA GLN A 123 -2.94 19.23 14.97
C GLN A 123 -2.10 20.50 14.72
N ASP A 124 -0.78 20.40 14.95
CA ASP A 124 0.15 21.51 14.79
C ASP A 124 0.73 21.63 13.37
N SER A 125 0.41 20.69 12.49
CA SER A 125 0.90 20.70 11.11
C SER A 125 0.30 21.87 10.32
N SER A 126 1.14 22.77 9.82
CA SER A 126 0.74 23.86 8.94
C SER A 126 0.14 23.36 7.60
N HIS A 127 0.29 22.10 7.32
CA HIS A 127 -0.20 21.40 6.13
C HIS A 127 -1.49 20.60 6.39
N SER A 128 -1.90 20.48 7.64
CA SER A 128 -3.18 19.90 8.01
C SER A 128 -4.32 20.83 7.62
N LEU A 129 -4.56 20.96 6.38
CA LEU A 129 -5.53 21.73 5.57
C LEU A 129 -6.91 21.99 6.21
N GLY A 130 -6.99 22.34 7.50
CA GLY A 130 -8.24 22.54 8.23
C GLY A 130 -9.08 21.26 8.38
N TYR A 131 -8.61 20.11 7.89
CA TYR A 131 -9.24 18.82 8.15
C TYR A 131 -8.97 18.37 9.59
N ALA A 132 -7.74 18.53 10.07
CA ALA A 132 -7.33 18.09 11.41
C ALA A 132 -8.09 18.80 12.54
N GLU A 133 -8.45 20.07 12.37
CA GLU A 133 -9.19 20.83 13.38
C GLU A 133 -10.64 20.36 13.55
N ARG A 134 -11.19 19.63 12.58
CA ARG A 134 -12.58 19.19 12.55
C ARG A 134 -12.74 17.68 12.67
N GLU A 135 -11.64 16.94 12.53
CA GLU A 135 -11.69 15.49 12.60
C GLU A 135 -11.97 15.03 14.03
N ARG A 136 -13.09 14.34 14.16
CA ARG A 136 -13.42 13.56 15.34
C ARG A 136 -12.98 12.14 15.11
N HIS A 137 -12.46 11.51 16.13
CA HIS A 137 -12.08 10.11 16.06
C HIS A 137 -12.68 9.33 17.23
N THR A 138 -12.92 8.06 16.97
CA THR A 138 -13.23 7.06 18.00
C THR A 138 -12.05 6.08 18.05
N SER A 139 -11.46 5.92 19.23
CA SER A 139 -10.40 4.93 19.42
C SER A 139 -10.99 3.59 19.81
N ILE A 140 -10.58 2.55 19.09
CA ILE A 140 -10.88 1.14 19.40
C ILE A 140 -9.60 0.36 19.67
N ASP A 141 -9.71 -0.74 20.44
CA ASP A 141 -8.60 -1.68 20.58
C ASP A 141 -8.62 -2.66 19.40
N VAL A 142 -7.46 -2.83 18.75
CA VAL A 142 -7.30 -3.74 17.62
C VAL A 142 -6.14 -4.70 17.85
N GLU A 143 -6.23 -5.90 17.29
CA GLU A 143 -5.08 -6.81 17.21
C GLU A 143 -4.04 -6.26 16.26
N VAL A 144 -2.77 -6.40 16.65
CA VAL A 144 -1.61 -6.02 15.82
C VAL A 144 -0.75 -7.26 15.63
N ALA A 145 -0.31 -7.50 14.41
CA ALA A 145 0.59 -8.59 14.10
C ALA A 145 1.77 -8.11 13.25
N ARG A 146 2.90 -8.81 13.40
CA ARG A 146 4.01 -8.70 12.45
C ARG A 146 3.66 -9.47 11.18
N GLY A 147 4.06 -8.93 10.04
CA GLY A 147 3.84 -9.59 8.76
C GLY A 147 4.57 -10.93 8.65
N ASP A 148 5.80 -11.03 9.15
CA ASP A 148 6.56 -12.28 9.15
C ASP A 148 5.95 -13.34 10.10
N THR A 149 5.43 -12.95 11.25
CA THR A 149 4.66 -13.83 12.16
C THR A 149 3.40 -14.33 11.47
N PHE A 150 2.67 -13.45 10.80
CA PHE A 150 1.48 -13.81 10.04
C PHE A 150 1.79 -14.83 8.94
N MET A 151 2.80 -14.56 8.11
CA MET A 151 3.24 -15.48 7.05
C MET A 151 3.57 -16.87 7.60
N LYS A 152 4.31 -16.93 8.72
CA LYS A 152 4.64 -18.20 9.39
C LYS A 152 3.41 -18.94 9.88
N LYS A 153 2.47 -18.25 10.56
CA LYS A 153 1.21 -18.81 11.08
C LYS A 153 0.36 -19.41 9.96
N HIS A 154 0.27 -18.72 8.82
CA HIS A 154 -0.55 -19.12 7.68
C HIS A 154 0.20 -19.95 6.63
N LYS A 155 1.48 -20.30 6.88
CA LYS A 155 2.34 -21.09 5.98
C LYS A 155 2.49 -20.47 4.58
N ILE A 156 2.56 -19.14 4.53
CA ILE A 156 2.79 -18.38 3.30
C ILE A 156 4.29 -18.31 3.06
N SER A 157 4.74 -18.78 1.91
CA SER A 157 6.17 -18.89 1.58
C SER A 157 6.74 -17.64 0.94
N GLU A 158 5.92 -16.90 0.17
CA GLU A 158 6.34 -15.71 -0.58
C GLU A 158 5.16 -14.76 -0.77
N ILE A 159 5.44 -13.50 -1.09
CA ILE A 159 4.48 -12.47 -1.44
C ILE A 159 4.89 -11.87 -2.80
N ASP A 160 4.01 -11.93 -3.78
CA ASP A 160 4.27 -11.34 -5.10
C ASP A 160 4.10 -9.82 -5.09
N LEU A 161 3.11 -9.32 -4.33
CA LEU A 161 2.88 -7.89 -4.14
C LEU A 161 2.45 -7.60 -2.70
N LEU A 162 3.19 -6.73 -2.04
CA LEU A 162 2.82 -6.14 -0.75
C LEU A 162 2.40 -4.69 -0.98
N LYS A 163 1.08 -4.41 -0.95
CA LYS A 163 0.54 -3.04 -0.93
C LYS A 163 0.43 -2.58 0.51
N ILE A 164 0.89 -1.38 0.79
CA ILE A 164 0.86 -0.73 2.11
C ILE A 164 0.29 0.67 1.97
N ASP A 165 -0.81 0.91 2.67
CA ASP A 165 -1.47 2.20 2.76
C ASP A 165 -2.17 2.25 4.14
N VAL A 166 -1.41 2.60 5.16
CA VAL A 166 -1.80 2.45 6.57
C VAL A 166 -1.74 3.77 7.34
N GLN A 167 -1.63 4.87 6.60
CA GLN A 167 -1.74 6.21 7.14
C GLN A 167 -0.73 6.47 8.28
N ALA A 168 0.55 6.58 7.87
CA ALA A 168 1.73 6.90 8.68
C ALA A 168 2.36 5.74 9.49
N ASN A 169 1.94 4.48 9.28
CA ASN A 169 2.56 3.30 9.90
C ASN A 169 3.28 2.40 8.86
N GLU A 170 3.64 2.95 7.70
CA GLU A 170 4.23 2.21 6.58
C GLU A 170 5.60 1.65 6.94
N VAL A 171 6.45 2.44 7.61
CA VAL A 171 7.79 2.04 8.06
C VAL A 171 7.71 0.85 9.02
N GLU A 172 6.88 0.95 10.04
CA GLU A 172 6.66 -0.09 11.04
C GLU A 172 6.06 -1.35 10.39
N THR A 173 5.15 -1.16 9.43
CA THR A 173 4.60 -2.29 8.66
C THR A 173 5.70 -3.01 7.89
N ILE A 174 6.57 -2.29 7.16
CA ILE A 174 7.71 -2.88 6.43
C ILE A 174 8.66 -3.58 7.41
N GLN A 175 8.98 -2.97 8.55
CA GLN A 175 9.81 -3.56 9.61
C GLN A 175 9.22 -4.87 10.15
N GLY A 176 7.88 -5.00 10.16
CA GLY A 176 7.17 -6.23 10.49
C GLY A 176 7.46 -7.40 9.55
N PHE A 177 8.00 -7.14 8.37
CA PHE A 177 8.43 -8.15 7.40
C PHE A 177 9.95 -8.34 7.37
N SER A 178 10.72 -7.72 8.26
CA SER A 178 12.19 -7.66 8.19
C SER A 178 12.89 -9.02 8.02
N SER A 179 12.37 -10.10 8.64
CA SER A 179 12.96 -11.44 8.54
C SER A 179 12.61 -12.17 7.22
N VAL A 180 11.70 -11.62 6.41
CA VAL A 180 11.18 -12.25 5.19
C VAL A 180 11.17 -11.33 3.96
N LEU A 181 11.86 -10.19 4.01
CA LEU A 181 11.92 -9.24 2.89
C LEU A 181 12.42 -9.89 1.59
N ASN A 182 13.32 -10.85 1.69
CA ASN A 182 13.82 -11.61 0.54
C ASN A 182 12.76 -12.52 -0.12
N LYS A 183 11.60 -12.67 0.51
CA LYS A 183 10.44 -13.44 0.00
C LYS A 183 9.35 -12.54 -0.59
N ILE A 184 9.57 -11.23 -0.61
CA ILE A 184 8.65 -10.24 -1.16
C ILE A 184 9.22 -9.75 -2.49
N ARG A 185 8.44 -9.86 -3.56
CA ARG A 185 8.87 -9.46 -4.90
C ARG A 185 8.77 -7.97 -5.13
N ALA A 186 7.63 -7.38 -4.80
CA ALA A 186 7.38 -5.96 -4.99
C ALA A 186 6.63 -5.37 -3.81
N VAL A 187 6.94 -4.11 -3.48
CA VAL A 187 6.26 -3.30 -2.48
C VAL A 187 5.65 -2.09 -3.17
N PHE A 188 4.38 -1.86 -2.89
CA PHE A 188 3.57 -0.75 -3.38
C PHE A 188 3.13 0.04 -2.15
N VAL A 189 3.73 1.19 -1.90
CA VAL A 189 3.56 1.92 -0.65
C VAL A 189 3.16 3.37 -0.87
N GLU A 190 2.08 3.80 -0.21
CA GLU A 190 1.71 5.21 -0.15
C GLU A 190 2.61 5.95 0.84
N VAL A 191 3.14 7.08 0.41
CA VAL A 191 4.05 7.91 1.21
C VAL A 191 3.52 9.32 1.29
N SER A 192 3.23 9.79 2.50
CA SER A 192 2.89 11.19 2.74
C SER A 192 4.13 12.08 2.68
N MET A 193 4.03 13.21 1.98
CA MET A 193 5.11 14.20 1.88
C MET A 193 5.08 15.22 3.03
N TYR A 194 4.02 15.21 3.85
CA TYR A 194 3.81 16.12 4.96
C TYR A 194 3.59 15.40 6.28
N ASP A 195 3.81 16.10 7.38
CA ASP A 195 3.57 15.61 8.73
C ASP A 195 2.08 15.71 9.11
N PHE A 196 1.25 14.98 8.36
CA PHE A 196 -0.20 14.95 8.59
C PHE A 196 -0.56 14.21 9.88
N TYR A 197 0.24 13.21 10.25
CA TYR A 197 0.14 12.48 11.52
C TYR A 197 1.31 12.81 12.43
N ASN A 198 1.18 12.48 13.74
CA ASN A 198 2.27 12.63 14.71
C ASN A 198 3.48 11.72 14.42
N SER A 199 3.30 10.68 13.59
CA SER A 199 4.36 9.90 12.97
C SER A 199 4.43 10.21 11.48
N ARG A 200 5.58 9.95 10.87
CA ARG A 200 5.77 10.14 9.43
C ARG A 200 6.62 9.03 8.85
N SER A 201 6.07 8.35 7.87
CA SER A 201 6.82 7.42 7.01
C SER A 201 7.46 8.20 5.86
N SER A 202 8.66 8.74 6.08
CA SER A 202 9.37 9.43 5.01
C SER A 202 9.95 8.46 3.98
N ILE A 203 10.13 8.90 2.73
CA ILE A 203 10.78 8.13 1.65
C ILE A 203 12.09 7.52 2.14
N ARG A 204 12.93 8.31 2.80
CA ARG A 204 14.21 7.87 3.33
C ARG A 204 14.06 6.70 4.31
N LEU A 205 13.13 6.77 5.26
CA LEU A 205 12.92 5.71 6.24
C LEU A 205 12.35 4.44 5.59
N ILE A 206 11.53 4.59 4.57
CA ILE A 206 11.03 3.47 3.77
C ILE A 206 12.19 2.78 3.05
N GLU A 207 13.06 3.55 2.37
CA GLU A 207 14.23 3.00 1.67
C GLU A 207 15.23 2.34 2.64
N GLU A 208 15.47 2.94 3.80
CA GLU A 208 16.28 2.33 4.86
C GLU A 208 15.68 1.00 5.37
N SER A 209 14.35 0.85 5.32
CA SER A 209 13.64 -0.37 5.71
C SER A 209 13.56 -1.42 4.59
N LEU A 210 13.94 -1.07 3.35
CA LEU A 210 13.92 -1.92 2.15
C LEU A 210 15.33 -2.08 1.54
N PRO A 211 16.34 -2.62 2.28
CA PRO A 211 17.75 -2.54 1.90
C PRO A 211 18.10 -3.25 0.58
N ASN A 212 17.25 -4.16 0.09
CA ASN A 212 17.49 -4.94 -1.13
C ASN A 212 16.47 -4.63 -2.23
N PHE A 213 15.78 -3.53 -2.10
CA PHE A 213 14.80 -3.09 -3.08
C PHE A 213 15.31 -1.85 -3.81
N GLU A 214 14.93 -1.73 -5.07
CA GLU A 214 15.13 -0.54 -5.88
C GLU A 214 13.80 0.15 -6.15
N LEU A 215 13.81 1.48 -6.11
CA LEU A 215 12.66 2.25 -6.58
C LEU A 215 12.48 1.98 -8.08
N PHE A 216 11.36 1.37 -8.40
CA PHE A 216 11.00 0.99 -9.76
C PHE A 216 10.18 2.09 -10.44
N ASP A 217 9.24 2.71 -9.69
CA ASP A 217 8.34 3.72 -10.26
C ASP A 217 7.68 4.56 -9.15
N ILE A 218 7.09 5.68 -9.57
CA ILE A 218 6.12 6.47 -8.79
C ILE A 218 4.80 6.39 -9.55
N TYR A 219 3.88 5.56 -9.05
CA TYR A 219 2.67 5.19 -9.76
C TYR A 219 1.59 6.28 -9.73
N GLU A 220 1.38 6.89 -8.57
CA GLU A 220 0.42 7.95 -8.35
C GLU A 220 1.07 9.12 -7.61
N ILE A 221 0.62 10.33 -7.91
CA ILE A 221 1.07 11.55 -7.25
C ILE A 221 -0.14 12.45 -7.02
N SER A 222 -0.43 12.74 -5.76
CA SER A 222 -1.41 13.76 -5.39
C SER A 222 -0.75 15.13 -5.21
N LYS A 223 -1.35 16.15 -5.76
CA LYS A 223 -0.87 17.53 -5.66
C LYS A 223 -1.76 18.38 -4.78
N ASN A 224 -1.14 19.12 -3.88
CA ASN A 224 -1.85 20.11 -3.08
C ASN A 224 -2.28 21.29 -3.96
N PRO A 225 -3.57 21.61 -4.05
CA PRO A 225 -4.06 22.67 -4.93
C PRO A 225 -3.62 24.08 -4.49
N LYS A 226 -3.22 24.26 -3.22
CA LYS A 226 -2.79 25.56 -2.68
C LYS A 226 -1.29 25.76 -2.82
N THR A 227 -0.49 24.76 -2.47
CA THR A 227 0.98 24.85 -2.46
C THR A 227 1.62 24.38 -3.76
N LEU A 228 0.88 23.62 -4.59
CA LEU A 228 1.35 22.90 -5.78
C LEU A 228 2.43 21.83 -5.45
N GLY A 229 2.75 21.66 -4.20
CA GLY A 229 3.60 20.56 -3.71
C GLY A 229 2.92 19.21 -3.85
N THR A 230 3.68 18.15 -3.63
CA THR A 230 3.14 16.79 -3.56
C THR A 230 2.61 16.54 -2.15
N ASP A 231 1.36 16.10 -2.02
CA ASP A 231 0.77 15.71 -0.73
C ASP A 231 1.17 14.29 -0.36
N TRP A 232 0.96 13.37 -1.29
CA TRP A 232 1.38 11.99 -1.17
C TRP A 232 1.72 11.41 -2.54
N ALA A 233 2.43 10.31 -2.55
CA ALA A 233 2.74 9.54 -3.74
C ALA A 233 2.74 8.05 -3.41
N THR A 234 2.34 7.24 -4.38
CA THR A 234 2.50 5.79 -4.29
C THR A 234 3.82 5.40 -4.95
N MET A 235 4.73 4.86 -4.16
CA MET A 235 6.04 4.42 -4.61
C MET A 235 6.06 2.90 -4.79
N VAL A 236 6.72 2.47 -5.84
CA VAL A 236 6.82 1.05 -6.20
C VAL A 236 8.28 0.62 -6.12
N TYR A 237 8.54 -0.34 -5.27
CA TYR A 237 9.87 -0.93 -5.10
C TYR A 237 9.88 -2.38 -5.54
N THR A 238 10.96 -2.81 -6.19
CA THR A 238 11.15 -4.20 -6.60
C THR A 238 12.40 -4.79 -5.97
N ASN A 239 12.29 -6.06 -5.56
CA ASN A 239 13.40 -6.78 -4.98
C ASN A 239 14.41 -7.20 -6.07
N GLN A 240 15.67 -6.89 -5.88
CA GLN A 240 16.75 -7.19 -6.84
C GLN A 240 17.01 -8.70 -7.01
N PHE A 241 16.66 -9.50 -6.02
CA PHE A 241 16.95 -10.94 -5.98
C PHE A 241 15.78 -11.84 -6.39
N SER A 242 14.64 -11.25 -6.78
CA SER A 242 13.42 -11.98 -7.14
C SER A 242 13.26 -12.20 -8.67
#